data_258e79dd8219653aa73ffac8724b968f
#
_entry.id   258e79dd8219653aa73ffac8724b968f
#
_cell.length_a   1.000
_cell.length_b   1.000
_cell.length_c   1.000
_cell.angle_alpha   90.00
_cell.angle_beta   90.00
_cell.angle_gamma   90.00
#
_symmetry.space_group_name_H-M   'P 1'
#
loop_
_entity.id
_entity.type
_entity.pdbx_description
1 polymer ?
#
loop_
_entity_poly.entity_id
_entity_poly.type
_entity_poly.pdbx_seq_one_letter_code
_entity_poly.pdbx_strand_id
1 'polypeptide(L)'
;MKLNTNGNVYTFCYAAVMVIIVAFLLAFVASALKSTQEANVANDTKGQILAALGYDKASVDVAKVYAEKVQDNLFEAGELKPYEDKFNTTYGSLIKEGKLHVFTGTTAEGEQAYVLPVVGRGLWGYIAVNEAKDKVLGTYFYHESETAGLGARISEKWFQDQFIGKPIFGEDGEVALTVVKAGSAQQENEVDGVTGATLTSNGVAAMVKDGLTAYKEFLGGAADECPNKGKCEGKCQKEGGCSKETASPSRCSCTAEECESNNVEQ
;
A
#
# COMPACT_ATOMS: atom_id res chain seq x y z
N MET A 1 7.01 -17.74 64.44
CA MET A 1 5.98 -16.73 64.15
C MET A 1 4.91 -17.36 63.28
N LYS A 2 3.66 -17.50 63.78
CA LYS A 2 2.55 -17.92 62.92
C LYS A 2 2.07 -16.72 62.11
N LEU A 3 2.25 -16.75 60.81
CA LEU A 3 1.74 -15.72 59.89
C LEU A 3 0.19 -15.76 59.94
N ASN A 4 -0.45 -14.62 60.22
CA ASN A 4 -1.90 -14.49 60.16
C ASN A 4 -2.35 -14.38 58.70
N THR A 5 -2.63 -15.51 58.08
CA THR A 5 -3.00 -15.60 56.65
C THR A 5 -4.37 -14.97 56.33
N ASN A 6 -5.19 -14.65 57.35
CA ASN A 6 -6.49 -14.00 57.18
C ASN A 6 -6.43 -12.48 57.33
N GLY A 7 -5.24 -11.88 57.51
CA GLY A 7 -5.09 -10.45 57.66
C GLY A 7 -5.00 -9.76 56.30
N ASN A 8 -5.66 -8.59 56.15
CA ASN A 8 -5.63 -7.78 54.93
C ASN A 8 -4.20 -7.49 54.44
N VAL A 9 -3.26 -7.27 55.35
CA VAL A 9 -1.84 -7.01 55.02
C VAL A 9 -1.20 -8.23 54.36
N TYR A 10 -1.47 -9.43 54.87
CA TYR A 10 -0.96 -10.68 54.24
C TYR A 10 -1.51 -10.82 52.84
N THR A 11 -2.81 -10.61 52.62
CA THR A 11 -3.46 -10.71 51.31
C THR A 11 -2.87 -9.71 50.32
N PHE A 12 -2.65 -8.45 50.76
CA PHE A 12 -2.01 -7.45 49.90
C PHE A 12 -0.58 -7.81 49.52
N CYS A 13 0.25 -8.21 50.51
CA CYS A 13 1.63 -8.61 50.23
C CYS A 13 1.69 -9.85 49.30
N TYR A 14 0.85 -10.85 49.54
CA TYR A 14 0.77 -12.05 48.71
C TYR A 14 0.38 -11.71 47.27
N ALA A 15 -0.66 -10.88 47.11
CA ALA A 15 -1.11 -10.47 45.78
C ALA A 15 -0.03 -9.65 45.05
N ALA A 16 0.65 -8.72 45.73
CA ALA A 16 1.72 -7.93 45.16
C ALA A 16 2.89 -8.80 44.70
N VAL A 17 3.33 -9.76 45.53
CA VAL A 17 4.42 -10.68 45.18
C VAL A 17 4.03 -11.56 43.97
N MET A 18 2.80 -12.07 43.92
CA MET A 18 2.32 -12.86 42.82
C MET A 18 2.30 -12.07 41.50
N VAL A 19 1.79 -10.82 41.56
CA VAL A 19 1.78 -9.94 40.37
C VAL A 19 3.19 -9.63 39.87
N ILE A 20 4.13 -9.34 40.79
CA ILE A 20 5.52 -9.08 40.43
C ILE A 20 6.17 -10.29 39.75
N ILE A 21 5.97 -11.49 40.33
CA ILE A 21 6.53 -12.75 39.77
C ILE A 21 5.96 -12.97 38.36
N VAL A 22 4.64 -12.87 38.18
CA VAL A 22 3.99 -13.08 36.87
C VAL A 22 4.46 -12.03 35.86
N ALA A 23 4.52 -10.75 36.26
CA ALA A 23 4.98 -9.67 35.39
C ALA A 23 6.44 -9.89 34.94
N PHE A 24 7.29 -10.30 35.87
CA PHE A 24 8.70 -10.60 35.55
C PHE A 24 8.83 -11.78 34.59
N LEU A 25 8.08 -12.87 34.81
CA LEU A 25 8.10 -14.02 33.92
C LEU A 25 7.60 -13.67 32.53
N LEU A 26 6.50 -12.91 32.41
CA LEU A 26 5.97 -12.46 31.13
C LEU A 26 6.97 -11.54 30.40
N ALA A 27 7.56 -10.56 31.11
CA ALA A 27 8.55 -9.66 30.52
C ALA A 27 9.80 -10.41 30.05
N PHE A 28 10.27 -11.40 30.83
CA PHE A 28 11.40 -12.24 30.46
C PHE A 28 11.12 -13.05 29.19
N VAL A 29 9.99 -13.76 29.14
CA VAL A 29 9.58 -14.56 27.95
C VAL A 29 9.39 -13.65 26.73
N ALA A 30 8.72 -12.50 26.88
CA ALA A 30 8.52 -11.54 25.80
C ALA A 30 9.87 -11.02 25.26
N SER A 31 10.82 -10.69 26.15
CA SER A 31 12.16 -10.22 25.77
C SER A 31 12.96 -11.32 25.05
N ALA A 32 12.91 -12.55 25.57
CA ALA A 32 13.64 -13.69 24.97
C ALA A 32 13.12 -14.07 23.58
N LEU A 33 11.84 -13.92 23.33
CA LEU A 33 11.19 -14.28 22.06
C LEU A 33 11.14 -13.14 21.04
N LYS A 34 11.45 -11.90 21.45
CA LYS A 34 11.29 -10.70 20.63
C LYS A 34 11.99 -10.81 19.28
N SER A 35 13.26 -11.23 19.26
CA SER A 35 14.03 -11.35 18.01
C SER A 35 13.46 -12.39 17.05
N THR A 36 12.95 -13.51 17.60
CA THR A 36 12.30 -14.56 16.80
C THR A 36 10.97 -14.07 16.24
N GLN A 37 10.19 -13.32 17.02
CA GLN A 37 8.93 -12.73 16.56
C GLN A 37 9.16 -11.72 15.44
N GLU A 38 10.15 -10.82 15.59
CA GLU A 38 10.51 -9.85 14.56
C GLU A 38 10.95 -10.54 13.26
N ALA A 39 11.76 -11.58 13.35
CA ALA A 39 12.17 -12.38 12.20
C ALA A 39 11.00 -13.07 11.51
N ASN A 40 10.06 -13.64 12.28
CA ASN A 40 8.88 -14.31 11.74
C ASN A 40 7.94 -13.30 11.05
N VAL A 41 7.71 -12.12 11.64
CA VAL A 41 6.91 -11.05 11.04
C VAL A 41 7.54 -10.58 9.73
N ALA A 42 8.85 -10.33 9.73
CA ALA A 42 9.55 -9.92 8.52
C ALA A 42 9.46 -11.00 7.41
N ASN A 43 9.59 -12.28 7.77
CA ASN A 43 9.50 -13.38 6.82
C ASN A 43 8.08 -13.57 6.28
N ASP A 44 7.04 -13.41 7.14
CA ASP A 44 5.65 -13.44 6.68
C ASP A 44 5.34 -12.28 5.73
N THR A 45 5.79 -11.06 6.03
CA THR A 45 5.62 -9.91 5.15
C THR A 45 6.32 -10.10 3.80
N LYS A 46 7.55 -10.64 3.78
CA LYS A 46 8.23 -11.02 2.54
C LYS A 46 7.43 -12.03 1.73
N GLY A 47 6.83 -13.01 2.42
CA GLY A 47 5.93 -13.97 1.78
C GLY A 47 4.67 -13.33 1.19
N GLN A 48 4.14 -12.28 1.82
CA GLN A 48 2.99 -11.53 1.29
C GLN A 48 3.36 -10.76 0.01
N ILE A 49 4.54 -10.14 -0.03
CA ILE A 49 5.06 -9.45 -1.22
C ILE A 49 5.28 -10.46 -2.37
N LEU A 50 5.88 -11.62 -2.07
CA LEU A 50 6.05 -12.68 -3.06
C LEU A 50 4.71 -13.24 -3.57
N ALA A 51 3.70 -13.34 -2.70
CA ALA A 51 2.37 -13.76 -3.11
C ALA A 51 1.72 -12.77 -4.08
N ALA A 52 1.92 -11.45 -3.90
CA ALA A 52 1.50 -10.45 -4.85
C ALA A 52 2.23 -10.56 -6.22
N LEU A 53 3.47 -11.07 -6.20
CA LEU A 53 4.24 -11.40 -7.42
C LEU A 53 3.87 -12.76 -8.03
N GLY A 54 2.85 -13.46 -7.50
CA GLY A 54 2.37 -14.74 -8.02
C GLY A 54 3.12 -15.98 -7.50
N TYR A 55 4.04 -15.84 -6.54
CA TYR A 55 4.70 -17.00 -5.92
C TYR A 55 3.81 -17.66 -4.88
N ASP A 56 3.78 -18.99 -4.88
CA ASP A 56 3.10 -19.75 -3.81
C ASP A 56 4.01 -19.86 -2.58
N LYS A 57 3.60 -19.20 -1.49
CA LYS A 57 4.32 -19.20 -0.21
C LYS A 57 4.60 -20.60 0.34
N ALA A 58 3.75 -21.59 0.04
CA ALA A 58 3.89 -22.94 0.55
C ALA A 58 4.93 -23.76 -0.19
N SER A 59 5.26 -23.37 -1.42
CA SER A 59 6.15 -24.12 -2.32
C SER A 59 7.58 -23.58 -2.38
N VAL A 60 7.82 -22.35 -1.86
CA VAL A 60 9.11 -21.67 -2.00
C VAL A 60 9.76 -21.35 -0.64
N ASP A 61 11.09 -21.31 -0.62
CA ASP A 61 11.82 -20.71 0.50
C ASP A 61 11.72 -19.18 0.39
N VAL A 62 10.81 -18.61 1.19
CA VAL A 62 10.46 -17.18 1.16
C VAL A 62 11.70 -16.29 1.34
N ALA A 63 12.59 -16.62 2.29
CA ALA A 63 13.77 -15.79 2.58
C ALA A 63 14.74 -15.76 1.40
N LYS A 64 14.94 -16.92 0.77
CA LYS A 64 15.85 -17.07 -0.36
C LYS A 64 15.31 -16.42 -1.63
N VAL A 65 14.05 -16.73 -1.98
CA VAL A 65 13.43 -16.19 -3.20
C VAL A 65 13.29 -14.66 -3.11
N TYR A 66 12.91 -14.14 -1.92
CA TYR A 66 12.86 -12.70 -1.71
C TYR A 66 14.21 -12.02 -1.93
N ALA A 67 15.29 -12.57 -1.35
CA ALA A 67 16.63 -12.01 -1.50
C ALA A 67 17.16 -12.06 -2.94
N GLU A 68 16.72 -13.03 -3.75
CA GLU A 68 17.14 -13.17 -5.15
C GLU A 68 16.30 -12.34 -6.13
N LYS A 69 15.01 -12.14 -5.83
CA LYS A 69 14.02 -11.65 -6.79
C LYS A 69 13.44 -10.29 -6.46
N VAL A 70 13.58 -9.78 -5.24
CA VAL A 70 12.96 -8.54 -4.78
C VAL A 70 14.02 -7.59 -4.26
N GLN A 71 13.93 -6.33 -4.65
CA GLN A 71 14.75 -5.25 -4.16
C GLN A 71 13.87 -4.19 -3.50
N ASP A 72 14.23 -3.81 -2.28
CA ASP A 72 13.53 -2.77 -1.53
C ASP A 72 14.01 -1.39 -1.99
N ASN A 73 13.06 -0.52 -2.34
CA ASN A 73 13.36 0.84 -2.76
C ASN A 73 12.42 1.83 -2.04
N LEU A 74 12.88 3.06 -1.96
CA LEU A 74 12.12 4.20 -1.48
C LEU A 74 11.98 5.20 -2.61
N PHE A 75 10.75 5.58 -2.94
CA PHE A 75 10.47 6.66 -3.87
C PHE A 75 10.32 7.96 -3.10
N GLU A 76 11.19 8.92 -3.39
CA GLU A 76 11.23 10.24 -2.76
C GLU A 76 11.64 11.29 -3.78
N ALA A 77 10.89 12.37 -3.89
CA ALA A 77 11.17 13.51 -4.79
C ALA A 77 11.37 13.10 -6.26
N GLY A 78 10.58 12.16 -6.77
CA GLY A 78 10.64 11.71 -8.16
C GLY A 78 11.72 10.66 -8.46
N GLU A 79 12.52 10.26 -7.48
CA GLU A 79 13.61 9.30 -7.65
C GLU A 79 13.37 8.03 -6.84
N LEU A 80 13.75 6.88 -7.42
CA LEU A 80 13.75 5.58 -6.75
C LEU A 80 15.14 5.32 -6.17
N LYS A 81 15.25 5.22 -4.83
CA LYS A 81 16.51 4.99 -4.11
C LYS A 81 16.47 3.62 -3.42
N PRO A 82 17.57 2.85 -3.41
CA PRO A 82 17.62 1.62 -2.61
C PRO A 82 17.35 1.93 -1.14
N TYR A 83 16.52 1.09 -0.51
CA TYR A 83 16.22 1.21 0.91
C TYR A 83 17.23 0.34 1.70
N GLU A 84 18.13 0.99 2.43
CA GLU A 84 19.24 0.33 3.13
C GLU A 84 18.95 0.02 4.62
N ASP A 85 17.82 0.51 5.13
CA ASP A 85 17.42 0.28 6.51
C ASP A 85 16.89 -1.14 6.73
N LYS A 86 16.73 -1.51 8.03
CA LYS A 86 16.08 -2.77 8.39
C LYS A 86 14.69 -2.82 7.78
N PHE A 87 14.32 -4.01 7.30
CA PHE A 87 13.00 -4.28 6.75
C PHE A 87 11.89 -3.70 7.65
N ASN A 88 11.16 -2.75 7.12
CA ASN A 88 10.17 -1.98 7.86
C ASN A 88 8.79 -2.16 7.23
N THR A 89 7.79 -2.45 8.05
CA THR A 89 6.39 -2.61 7.65
C THR A 89 5.52 -1.40 7.97
N THR A 90 6.11 -0.31 8.46
CA THR A 90 5.38 0.87 8.91
C THR A 90 5.13 1.85 7.75
N TYR A 91 4.47 1.38 6.70
CA TYR A 91 4.24 2.16 5.46
C TYR A 91 3.43 3.43 5.69
N GLY A 92 2.44 3.39 6.59
CA GLY A 92 1.56 4.53 6.84
C GLY A 92 2.27 5.76 7.40
N SER A 93 3.40 5.61 8.11
CA SER A 93 4.21 6.74 8.58
C SER A 93 5.07 7.29 7.45
N LEU A 94 5.65 6.44 6.63
CA LEU A 94 6.46 6.83 5.48
C LEU A 94 5.64 7.62 4.45
N ILE A 95 4.43 7.18 4.15
CA ILE A 95 3.50 7.89 3.24
C ILE A 95 3.23 9.31 3.74
N LYS A 96 3.03 9.50 5.06
CA LYS A 96 2.84 10.84 5.66
C LYS A 96 4.06 11.74 5.54
N GLU A 97 5.25 11.16 5.46
CA GLU A 97 6.51 11.87 5.26
C GLU A 97 6.81 12.12 3.76
N GLY A 98 5.92 11.72 2.85
CA GLY A 98 6.15 11.81 1.40
C GLY A 98 7.14 10.78 0.86
N LYS A 99 7.41 9.74 1.63
CA LYS A 99 8.32 8.64 1.27
C LYS A 99 7.48 7.41 0.95
N LEU A 100 7.58 6.91 -0.24
CA LEU A 100 6.79 5.78 -0.69
C LEU A 100 7.68 4.54 -0.84
N HIS A 101 7.34 3.48 -0.12
CA HIS A 101 8.03 2.20 -0.26
C HIS A 101 7.60 1.52 -1.56
N VAL A 102 8.55 1.14 -2.40
CA VAL A 102 8.32 0.46 -3.68
C VAL A 102 9.25 -0.74 -3.75
N PHE A 103 8.70 -1.94 -3.86
CA PHE A 103 9.50 -3.14 -4.06
C PHE A 103 9.59 -3.41 -5.56
N THR A 104 10.80 -3.50 -6.08
CA THR A 104 11.04 -3.92 -7.45
C THR A 104 11.31 -5.41 -7.47
N GLY A 105 10.58 -6.15 -8.28
CA GLY A 105 10.73 -7.59 -8.29
C GLY A 105 10.41 -8.23 -9.63
N THR A 106 10.64 -9.54 -9.71
CA THR A 106 10.28 -10.35 -10.87
C THR A 106 9.15 -11.29 -10.47
N THR A 107 8.08 -11.33 -11.25
CA THR A 107 6.95 -12.25 -11.03
C THR A 107 7.37 -13.72 -11.20
N ALA A 108 6.52 -14.64 -10.76
CA ALA A 108 6.72 -16.06 -10.96
C ALA A 108 6.81 -16.44 -12.46
N GLU A 109 6.21 -15.64 -13.35
CA GLU A 109 6.23 -15.79 -14.80
C GLU A 109 7.46 -15.16 -15.47
N GLY A 110 8.29 -14.43 -14.71
CA GLY A 110 9.52 -13.81 -15.18
C GLY A 110 9.39 -12.35 -15.62
N GLU A 111 8.23 -11.72 -15.42
CA GLU A 111 8.00 -10.32 -15.75
C GLU A 111 8.52 -9.39 -14.66
N GLN A 112 9.03 -8.22 -15.03
CA GLN A 112 9.39 -7.15 -14.10
C GLN A 112 8.13 -6.51 -13.54
N ALA A 113 8.11 -6.31 -12.23
CA ALA A 113 6.99 -5.73 -11.53
C ALA A 113 7.42 -4.79 -10.41
N TYR A 114 6.55 -3.83 -10.11
CA TYR A 114 6.67 -3.00 -8.90
C TYR A 114 5.58 -3.41 -7.93
N VAL A 115 5.92 -3.66 -6.67
CA VAL A 115 4.95 -3.99 -5.62
C VAL A 115 4.79 -2.80 -4.69
N LEU A 116 3.54 -2.35 -4.58
CA LEU A 116 3.14 -1.18 -3.82
C LEU A 116 2.36 -1.61 -2.58
N PRO A 117 2.84 -1.29 -1.36
CA PRO A 117 2.08 -1.52 -0.15
C PRO A 117 0.90 -0.54 -0.05
N VAL A 118 -0.28 -1.06 0.25
CA VAL A 118 -1.49 -0.28 0.50
C VAL A 118 -2.03 -0.60 1.89
N VAL A 119 -2.46 0.44 2.61
CA VAL A 119 -2.89 0.32 4.00
C VAL A 119 -4.22 1.03 4.20
N GLY A 120 -5.17 0.34 4.80
CA GLY A 120 -6.48 0.85 5.19
C GLY A 120 -6.74 0.71 6.69
N ARG A 121 -7.99 0.86 7.11
CA ARG A 121 -8.39 0.67 8.51
C ARG A 121 -8.54 -0.81 8.81
N GLY A 122 -7.55 -1.41 9.50
CA GLY A 122 -7.52 -2.84 9.82
C GLY A 122 -7.40 -3.75 8.60
N LEU A 123 -7.06 -3.19 7.44
CA LEU A 123 -6.81 -3.87 6.18
C LEU A 123 -5.45 -3.44 5.65
N TRP A 124 -4.73 -4.35 5.01
CA TRP A 124 -3.51 -4.03 4.28
C TRP A 124 -3.33 -4.97 3.11
N GLY A 125 -2.46 -4.59 2.21
CA GLY A 125 -2.15 -5.43 1.07
C GLY A 125 -0.96 -4.92 0.27
N TYR A 126 -0.68 -5.67 -0.77
CA TYR A 126 0.36 -5.40 -1.75
C TYR A 126 -0.25 -5.53 -3.13
N ILE A 127 0.01 -4.56 -3.99
CA ILE A 127 -0.43 -4.54 -5.38
C ILE A 127 0.81 -4.58 -6.25
N ALA A 128 0.98 -5.65 -7.02
CA ALA A 128 2.01 -5.77 -8.03
C ALA A 128 1.50 -5.15 -9.33
N VAL A 129 2.26 -4.23 -9.89
CA VAL A 129 1.96 -3.54 -11.15
C VAL A 129 3.04 -3.85 -12.18
N ASN A 130 2.68 -3.83 -13.44
CA ASN A 130 3.60 -4.08 -14.55
C ASN A 130 4.67 -2.98 -14.70
N GLU A 131 5.65 -3.19 -15.55
CA GLU A 131 6.71 -2.24 -15.84
C GLU A 131 6.17 -0.91 -16.38
N ALA A 132 5.10 -0.96 -17.20
CA ALA A 132 4.42 0.22 -17.72
C ALA A 132 3.60 0.97 -16.65
N LYS A 133 3.39 0.37 -15.46
CA LYS A 133 2.70 0.93 -14.29
C LYS A 133 1.21 1.26 -14.54
N ASP A 134 0.62 0.64 -15.52
CA ASP A 134 -0.77 0.87 -15.93
C ASP A 134 -1.73 -0.26 -15.55
N LYS A 135 -1.21 -1.49 -15.31
CA LYS A 135 -2.01 -2.69 -15.03
C LYS A 135 -1.52 -3.45 -13.81
N VAL A 136 -2.46 -4.07 -13.14
CA VAL A 136 -2.20 -4.96 -12.01
C VAL A 136 -1.78 -6.34 -12.52
N LEU A 137 -0.64 -6.85 -12.03
CA LEU A 137 -0.16 -8.21 -12.29
C LEU A 137 -0.61 -9.19 -11.21
N GLY A 138 -0.75 -8.72 -9.97
CA GLY A 138 -1.22 -9.55 -8.87
C GLY A 138 -1.46 -8.73 -7.63
N THR A 139 -2.18 -9.30 -6.68
CA THR A 139 -2.49 -8.65 -5.40
C THR A 139 -2.38 -9.63 -4.26
N TYR A 140 -2.14 -9.10 -3.08
CA TYR A 140 -2.28 -9.78 -1.82
C TYR A 140 -2.99 -8.87 -0.84
N PHE A 141 -4.16 -9.29 -0.32
CA PHE A 141 -4.91 -8.55 0.69
C PHE A 141 -5.06 -9.37 1.95
N TYR A 142 -5.00 -8.69 3.09
CA TYR A 142 -5.19 -9.30 4.39
C TYR A 142 -5.90 -8.33 5.35
N HIS A 143 -6.30 -8.85 6.50
CA HIS A 143 -7.09 -8.12 7.49
C HIS A 143 -6.64 -8.45 8.92
N GLU A 144 -6.92 -7.55 9.86
CA GLU A 144 -6.60 -7.75 11.27
C GLU A 144 -7.65 -8.60 11.99
N SER A 145 -8.95 -8.31 11.79
CA SER A 145 -10.02 -8.88 12.61
C SER A 145 -11.36 -9.04 11.88
N GLU A 146 -11.35 -9.24 10.56
CA GLU A 146 -12.59 -9.44 9.80
C GLU A 146 -13.25 -10.79 10.13
N THR A 147 -14.58 -10.85 9.99
CA THR A 147 -15.36 -12.05 10.28
C THR A 147 -15.08 -13.16 9.28
N ALA A 148 -14.72 -14.34 9.77
CA ALA A 148 -14.51 -15.53 8.95
C ALA A 148 -15.76 -15.88 8.12
N GLY A 149 -15.56 -16.22 6.84
CA GLY A 149 -16.63 -16.51 5.88
C GLY A 149 -17.35 -15.28 5.32
N LEU A 150 -17.06 -14.08 5.82
CA LEU A 150 -17.56 -12.78 5.34
C LEU A 150 -16.39 -11.90 4.90
N GLY A 151 -16.04 -10.87 5.67
CA GLY A 151 -14.98 -9.94 5.34
C GLY A 151 -13.60 -10.59 5.19
N ALA A 152 -13.29 -11.60 5.96
CA ALA A 152 -12.03 -12.36 5.87
C ALA A 152 -11.77 -12.99 4.49
N ARG A 153 -12.81 -13.15 3.66
CA ARG A 153 -12.70 -13.71 2.31
C ARG A 153 -11.94 -12.84 1.31
N ILE A 154 -11.64 -11.60 1.65
CA ILE A 154 -10.73 -10.76 0.85
C ILE A 154 -9.33 -11.36 0.73
N SER A 155 -8.91 -12.22 1.67
CA SER A 155 -7.64 -12.93 1.65
C SER A 155 -7.65 -14.19 0.78
N GLU A 156 -8.83 -14.61 0.27
CA GLU A 156 -8.96 -15.77 -0.60
C GLU A 156 -8.50 -15.45 -2.03
N LYS A 157 -7.86 -16.43 -2.68
CA LYS A 157 -7.31 -16.27 -4.03
C LYS A 157 -8.33 -15.79 -5.06
N TRP A 158 -9.57 -16.33 -5.04
CA TRP A 158 -10.62 -15.95 -5.99
C TRP A 158 -10.95 -14.45 -5.98
N PHE A 159 -10.83 -13.79 -4.81
CA PHE A 159 -11.06 -12.35 -4.71
C PHE A 159 -9.86 -11.58 -5.24
N GLN A 160 -8.66 -12.00 -4.86
CA GLN A 160 -7.40 -11.36 -5.27
C GLN A 160 -7.15 -11.49 -6.77
N ASP A 161 -7.46 -12.65 -7.35
CA ASP A 161 -7.27 -12.91 -8.78
C ASP A 161 -8.15 -12.01 -9.68
N GLN A 162 -9.25 -11.45 -9.18
CA GLN A 162 -10.09 -10.54 -9.95
C GLN A 162 -9.38 -9.24 -10.34
N PHE A 163 -8.34 -8.86 -9.60
CA PHE A 163 -7.56 -7.65 -9.88
C PHE A 163 -6.55 -7.82 -11.02
N ILE A 164 -6.19 -9.06 -11.35
CA ILE A 164 -5.16 -9.37 -12.36
C ILE A 164 -5.60 -8.85 -13.73
N GLY A 165 -4.69 -8.10 -14.39
CA GLY A 165 -4.92 -7.51 -15.71
C GLY A 165 -5.78 -6.25 -15.70
N LYS A 166 -6.34 -5.83 -14.53
CA LYS A 166 -7.16 -4.62 -14.43
C LYS A 166 -6.32 -3.36 -14.62
N PRO A 167 -6.84 -2.37 -15.37
CA PRO A 167 -6.21 -1.06 -15.48
C PRO A 167 -6.33 -0.30 -14.15
N ILE A 168 -5.29 0.45 -13.82
CA ILE A 168 -5.23 1.28 -12.61
C ILE A 168 -5.94 2.60 -12.84
N PHE A 169 -5.74 3.20 -14.01
CA PHE A 169 -6.25 4.52 -14.36
C PHE A 169 -7.49 4.45 -15.24
N GLY A 170 -8.37 5.44 -15.09
CA GLY A 170 -9.46 5.71 -16.02
C GLY A 170 -9.01 6.57 -17.21
N GLU A 171 -9.95 6.86 -18.11
CA GLU A 171 -9.73 7.73 -19.27
C GLU A 171 -9.33 9.17 -18.88
N ASP A 172 -9.66 9.59 -17.66
CA ASP A 172 -9.32 10.88 -17.08
C ASP A 172 -7.91 10.93 -16.45
N GLY A 173 -7.17 9.80 -16.47
CA GLY A 173 -5.86 9.68 -15.82
C GLY A 173 -5.90 9.62 -14.29
N GLU A 174 -7.09 9.55 -13.69
CA GLU A 174 -7.26 9.34 -12.26
C GLU A 174 -7.32 7.85 -11.91
N VAL A 175 -7.01 7.52 -10.65
CA VAL A 175 -7.12 6.14 -10.17
C VAL A 175 -8.58 5.70 -10.19
N ALA A 176 -8.88 4.77 -11.07
CA ALA A 176 -10.22 4.26 -11.33
C ALA A 176 -10.45 2.82 -10.83
N LEU A 177 -9.37 2.08 -10.51
CA LEU A 177 -9.47 0.73 -9.96
C LEU A 177 -10.26 0.74 -8.66
N THR A 178 -11.37 0.00 -8.60
CA THR A 178 -12.27 0.00 -7.45
C THR A 178 -12.95 -1.35 -7.24
N VAL A 179 -13.47 -1.54 -6.02
CA VAL A 179 -14.30 -2.70 -5.66
C VAL A 179 -15.75 -2.24 -5.56
N VAL A 180 -16.61 -2.85 -6.34
CA VAL A 180 -18.06 -2.59 -6.36
C VAL A 180 -18.83 -3.68 -5.60
N LYS A 181 -20.14 -3.53 -5.48
CA LYS A 181 -20.98 -4.55 -4.87
C LYS A 181 -20.86 -5.87 -5.62
N ALA A 182 -20.87 -7.00 -4.89
CA ALA A 182 -20.81 -8.32 -5.46
C ALA A 182 -21.84 -8.54 -6.58
N GLY A 183 -21.36 -8.97 -7.75
CA GLY A 183 -22.17 -9.18 -8.96
C GLY A 183 -22.54 -7.90 -9.71
N SER A 184 -21.87 -6.77 -9.43
CA SER A 184 -22.17 -5.48 -10.06
C SER A 184 -21.01 -4.94 -10.91
N ALA A 185 -19.86 -5.61 -10.98
CA ALA A 185 -18.73 -5.19 -11.79
C ALA A 185 -19.10 -5.24 -13.29
N GLN A 186 -19.02 -4.10 -13.98
CA GLN A 186 -19.34 -3.96 -15.39
C GLN A 186 -18.20 -3.33 -16.19
N GLN A 187 -17.34 -2.55 -15.54
CA GLN A 187 -16.21 -1.87 -16.18
C GLN A 187 -14.93 -2.66 -16.00
N GLU A 188 -13.96 -2.43 -16.89
CA GLU A 188 -12.66 -3.11 -16.81
C GLU A 188 -11.91 -2.88 -15.51
N ASN A 189 -12.06 -1.69 -14.91
CA ASN A 189 -11.44 -1.28 -13.66
C ASN A 189 -12.25 -1.63 -12.41
N GLU A 190 -13.36 -2.35 -12.55
CA GLU A 190 -14.19 -2.77 -11.43
C GLU A 190 -13.93 -4.23 -11.04
N VAL A 191 -13.99 -4.48 -9.73
CA VAL A 191 -13.85 -5.79 -9.10
C VAL A 191 -15.06 -6.07 -8.24
N ASP A 192 -15.61 -7.26 -8.29
CA ASP A 192 -16.74 -7.66 -7.46
C ASP A 192 -16.32 -7.85 -5.99
N GLY A 193 -17.04 -7.19 -5.11
CA GLY A 193 -16.88 -7.31 -3.68
C GLY A 193 -17.34 -8.67 -3.13
N VAL A 194 -17.07 -8.90 -1.85
CA VAL A 194 -17.48 -10.12 -1.15
C VAL A 194 -18.95 -10.03 -0.76
N THR A 195 -19.74 -11.01 -1.17
CA THR A 195 -21.16 -11.13 -0.78
C THR A 195 -21.32 -11.17 0.74
N GLY A 196 -22.16 -10.31 1.29
CA GLY A 196 -22.41 -10.21 2.72
C GLY A 196 -21.36 -9.43 3.51
N ALA A 197 -20.31 -8.90 2.85
CA ALA A 197 -19.22 -8.14 3.47
C ALA A 197 -19.06 -6.75 2.85
N THR A 198 -20.15 -5.99 2.71
CA THR A 198 -20.17 -4.69 2.05
C THR A 198 -19.21 -3.68 2.69
N LEU A 199 -19.13 -3.64 4.03
CA LEU A 199 -18.24 -2.71 4.74
C LEU A 199 -16.77 -3.03 4.46
N THR A 200 -16.39 -4.31 4.47
CA THR A 200 -15.03 -4.74 4.16
C THR A 200 -14.71 -4.48 2.69
N SER A 201 -15.63 -4.77 1.76
CA SER A 201 -15.45 -4.49 0.32
C SER A 201 -15.25 -2.99 0.06
N ASN A 202 -16.04 -2.12 0.70
CA ASN A 202 -15.85 -0.67 0.64
C ASN A 202 -14.52 -0.24 1.28
N GLY A 203 -14.10 -0.92 2.35
CA GLY A 203 -12.79 -0.71 2.98
C GLY A 203 -11.64 -1.03 2.04
N VAL A 204 -11.73 -2.14 1.29
CA VAL A 204 -10.74 -2.49 0.25
C VAL A 204 -10.76 -1.47 -0.89
N ALA A 205 -11.95 -1.05 -1.35
CA ALA A 205 -12.08 -0.02 -2.39
C ALA A 205 -11.38 1.28 -1.98
N ALA A 206 -11.64 1.75 -0.76
CA ALA A 206 -10.99 2.95 -0.23
C ALA A 206 -9.47 2.75 -0.09
N MET A 207 -9.02 1.63 0.48
CA MET A 207 -7.60 1.29 0.65
C MET A 207 -6.85 1.28 -0.69
N VAL A 208 -7.42 0.66 -1.72
CA VAL A 208 -6.82 0.57 -3.06
C VAL A 208 -6.77 1.96 -3.69
N LYS A 209 -7.88 2.70 -3.66
CA LYS A 209 -7.96 4.05 -4.24
C LYS A 209 -7.00 5.02 -3.56
N ASP A 210 -7.04 5.11 -2.23
CA ASP A 210 -6.20 6.04 -1.46
C ASP A 210 -4.72 5.63 -1.57
N GLY A 211 -4.44 4.33 -1.51
CA GLY A 211 -3.09 3.79 -1.68
C GLY A 211 -2.51 4.12 -3.04
N LEU A 212 -3.17 3.74 -4.13
CA LEU A 212 -2.68 4.03 -5.49
C LEU A 212 -2.62 5.53 -5.80
N THR A 213 -3.54 6.34 -5.22
CA THR A 213 -3.47 7.80 -5.35
C THR A 213 -2.21 8.37 -4.70
N ALA A 214 -1.77 7.82 -3.56
CA ALA A 214 -0.50 8.22 -2.96
C ALA A 214 0.70 7.91 -3.86
N TYR A 215 0.62 6.84 -4.65
CA TYR A 215 1.66 6.45 -5.63
C TYR A 215 1.46 7.07 -7.03
N LYS A 216 0.50 7.99 -7.22
CA LYS A 216 0.18 8.56 -8.55
C LYS A 216 1.41 9.13 -9.25
N GLU A 217 2.28 9.86 -8.54
CA GLU A 217 3.53 10.41 -9.08
C GLU A 217 4.49 9.32 -9.55
N PHE A 218 4.63 8.24 -8.78
CA PHE A 218 5.46 7.09 -9.15
C PHE A 218 4.90 6.33 -10.35
N LEU A 219 3.58 6.17 -10.40
CA LEU A 219 2.89 5.40 -11.45
C LEU A 219 2.84 6.13 -12.81
N GLY A 220 3.17 7.42 -12.84
CA GLY A 220 3.10 8.21 -14.07
C GLY A 220 1.66 8.47 -14.54
N GLY A 221 0.68 8.30 -13.62
CA GLY A 221 -0.67 8.80 -13.84
C GLY A 221 -0.57 10.28 -14.10
N ALA A 222 -1.18 10.77 -15.21
CA ALA A 222 -0.96 12.08 -15.76
C ALA A 222 -0.65 13.14 -14.70
N ALA A 223 0.62 13.24 -14.29
CA ALA A 223 1.14 14.51 -13.90
C ALA A 223 1.04 15.32 -15.19
N ASP A 224 0.28 16.39 -15.21
CA ASP A 224 0.38 17.44 -16.18
C ASP A 224 1.83 17.97 -16.15
N GLU A 225 2.78 17.16 -16.59
CA GLU A 225 4.08 17.65 -16.98
C GLU A 225 3.88 18.33 -18.33
N CYS A 226 3.54 19.62 -18.26
CA CYS A 226 3.90 20.48 -19.36
C CYS A 226 5.37 20.20 -19.68
N PRO A 227 5.70 19.65 -20.87
CA PRO A 227 7.09 19.37 -21.25
C PRO A 227 7.95 20.64 -21.35
N ASN A 228 7.47 21.76 -20.84
CA ASN A 228 8.10 23.06 -20.96
C ASN A 228 8.06 23.89 -19.66
N LYS A 229 8.34 23.28 -18.50
CA LYS A 229 8.47 23.98 -17.20
C LYS A 229 9.51 25.13 -17.18
N GLY A 230 10.21 25.38 -18.28
CA GLY A 230 11.27 26.41 -18.39
C GLY A 230 11.03 27.51 -19.43
N LYS A 231 9.90 27.52 -20.16
CA LYS A 231 9.68 28.47 -21.27
C LYS A 231 8.38 29.26 -21.27
N CYS A 232 7.52 29.12 -20.27
CA CYS A 232 6.29 29.92 -20.15
C CYS A 232 6.49 31.15 -19.25
N GLU A 233 7.54 31.96 -19.48
CA GLU A 233 7.67 33.33 -18.96
C GLU A 233 7.13 34.34 -19.97
N GLY A 234 5.95 34.16 -20.50
CA GLY A 234 5.39 35.08 -21.45
C GLY A 234 3.90 35.04 -21.56
N LYS A 235 3.21 35.89 -20.75
CA LYS A 235 1.88 36.45 -20.97
C LYS A 235 0.86 35.59 -21.70
N CYS A 236 0.07 34.80 -20.95
CA CYS A 236 -1.29 34.49 -21.38
C CYS A 236 -2.12 35.79 -21.38
N GLN A 237 -2.25 36.43 -22.52
CA GLN A 237 -3.26 37.44 -22.81
C GLN A 237 -4.34 36.76 -23.66
N LYS A 238 -5.39 36.25 -23.02
CA LYS A 238 -6.73 36.24 -23.60
C LYS A 238 -7.79 36.27 -22.49
N GLU A 239 -8.75 37.07 -22.70
CA GLU A 239 -9.84 37.56 -21.89
C GLU A 239 -10.62 36.44 -21.19
N GLY A 240 -10.54 36.42 -19.84
CA GLY A 240 -11.26 35.51 -18.96
C GLY A 240 -10.50 35.39 -17.63
N GLY A 241 -10.63 36.44 -16.79
CA GLY A 241 -9.84 36.71 -15.60
C GLY A 241 -9.54 35.49 -14.73
N CYS A 242 -8.29 35.14 -14.60
CA CYS A 242 -7.74 34.34 -13.53
C CYS A 242 -7.43 35.26 -12.35
N SER A 243 -8.29 35.33 -11.35
CA SER A 243 -8.02 36.01 -10.09
C SER A 243 -7.06 35.17 -9.25
N LYS A 244 -6.03 35.79 -8.72
CA LYS A 244 -4.86 35.26 -8.02
C LYS A 244 -5.15 34.63 -6.63
N GLU A 245 -6.38 34.39 -6.23
CA GLU A 245 -6.69 34.08 -4.82
C GLU A 245 -7.25 32.67 -4.51
N THR A 246 -7.48 31.82 -5.53
CA THR A 246 -8.00 30.46 -5.28
C THR A 246 -7.53 29.42 -6.30
N ALA A 247 -6.32 29.50 -6.80
CA ALA A 247 -5.82 28.53 -7.78
C ALA A 247 -5.20 27.32 -7.04
N SER A 248 -5.96 26.25 -6.92
CA SER A 248 -5.43 24.89 -6.81
C SER A 248 -4.59 24.58 -8.08
N PRO A 249 -3.41 23.92 -7.98
CA PRO A 249 -2.48 23.75 -9.11
C PRO A 249 -2.95 22.79 -10.22
N SER A 250 -4.19 22.39 -10.28
CA SER A 250 -4.70 21.31 -11.11
C SER A 250 -5.56 21.73 -12.32
N ARG A 251 -5.41 22.92 -12.90
CA ARG A 251 -6.09 23.29 -14.16
C ARG A 251 -5.29 24.27 -15.01
N CYS A 252 -4.33 23.75 -15.76
CA CYS A 252 -3.89 24.38 -16.99
C CYS A 252 -3.95 23.32 -18.10
N SER A 253 -5.04 23.28 -18.85
CA SER A 253 -5.15 22.48 -20.08
C SER A 253 -4.69 23.33 -21.25
N CYS A 254 -3.47 23.11 -21.71
CA CYS A 254 -3.00 23.53 -23.03
C CYS A 254 -2.84 22.28 -23.88
N THR A 255 -3.55 22.16 -25.00
CA THR A 255 -3.33 21.08 -25.97
C THR A 255 -2.06 21.33 -26.77
N ALA A 256 -1.33 20.25 -27.14
CA ALA A 256 -0.05 20.32 -27.83
C ALA A 256 -0.09 21.08 -29.17
N GLU A 257 -1.25 21.25 -29.77
CA GLU A 257 -1.46 21.97 -31.02
C GLU A 257 -1.39 23.50 -30.90
N GLU A 258 -1.58 24.07 -29.70
CA GLU A 258 -1.52 25.52 -29.48
C GLU A 258 -0.11 26.05 -29.22
N CYS A 259 0.87 25.17 -28.97
CA CYS A 259 2.26 25.56 -28.76
C CYS A 259 3.12 25.64 -30.03
N GLU A 260 2.69 25.00 -31.14
CA GLU A 260 3.46 25.01 -32.41
C GLU A 260 3.17 26.21 -33.31
N SER A 261 2.10 26.95 -33.13
CA SER A 261 1.70 28.04 -34.04
C SER A 261 2.41 29.37 -33.83
N ASN A 262 3.32 29.52 -32.83
CA ASN A 262 3.99 30.77 -32.51
C ASN A 262 5.51 30.79 -32.80
N ASN A 263 6.05 29.84 -33.60
CA ASN A 263 7.47 29.79 -33.93
C ASN A 263 7.79 30.08 -35.41
N VAL A 264 6.88 30.74 -36.16
CA VAL A 264 7.18 31.30 -37.48
C VAL A 264 6.91 32.80 -37.46
N GLU A 265 7.96 33.56 -37.36
CA GLU A 265 8.20 35.00 -37.60
C GLU A 265 8.94 35.69 -36.44
N GLN A 266 10.25 35.58 -36.41
CA GLN A 266 11.25 36.66 -36.46
C GLN A 266 12.63 36.08 -36.51
#